data_07dd8bd046f2f65bfcfa53483bf384d0
#
_entry.id   07dd8bd046f2f65bfcfa53483bf384d0
#
_cell.length_a   1.000
_cell.length_b   1.000
_cell.length_c   1.000
_cell.angle_alpha   90.00
_cell.angle_beta   90.00
_cell.angle_gamma   90.00
#
_symmetry.space_group_name_H-M   'P 1'
#
loop_
_entity.id
_entity.type
_entity.pdbx_description
1 polymer ?
#
loop_
_entity_poly.entity_id
_entity_poly.type
_entity_poly.pdbx_seq_one_letter_code
_entity_poly.pdbx_strand_id
1 'polypeptide(L)'
;MIRRPPRSTPKPSSAASDVYKRQCMGRSHGIHAEPITFGLKLASFYAEFKRNRKRLIDAIDEVSTCAISGAVGTFANINPNVEKHVAKKLGLKAEPISTQVIPRDRHAFYFSVLGIIAGSVERVATEIRHLQRTEVYELQEFFSKKQKGSSAMPHKKNPILSENLTGLSRMVRSTVIPALENIALWHERDISHSSVERNIGPDANITIDFALVRLTNILDNMIVYPKKMLENLNITKGLIFSQELMLELTKTGLTREKSYRIVQSFSKKCFAENLNLFDVVQSDSYIMSKISIKKLKSIFSYSKHMKNVNFIFRRVIR
;
A
#
# COMPACT_ATOMS: atom_id res chain seq x y z
N MET A 1 30.25 -5.04 -11.53
CA MET A 1 29.68 -3.97 -12.38
C MET A 1 28.17 -3.93 -12.17
N ILE A 2 27.69 -3.00 -11.37
CA ILE A 2 26.25 -2.78 -11.16
C ILE A 2 25.75 -1.97 -12.37
N ARG A 3 24.97 -2.59 -13.24
CA ARG A 3 24.33 -1.87 -14.34
C ARG A 3 23.34 -0.85 -13.78
N ARG A 4 23.54 0.43 -14.09
CA ARG A 4 22.56 1.48 -13.80
C ARG A 4 21.23 1.11 -14.49
N PRO A 5 20.08 1.22 -13.79
CA PRO A 5 18.79 1.00 -14.42
C PRO A 5 18.56 2.04 -15.51
N PRO A 6 17.89 1.69 -16.61
CA PRO A 6 17.61 2.62 -17.70
C PRO A 6 16.77 3.80 -17.20
N ARG A 7 17.23 5.02 -17.48
CA ARG A 7 16.46 6.24 -17.29
C ARG A 7 15.42 6.33 -18.41
N SER A 8 14.25 5.77 -18.18
CA SER A 8 13.05 6.17 -18.91
C SER A 8 11.91 6.28 -17.90
N THR A 9 11.62 7.50 -17.47
CA THR A 9 10.29 7.80 -16.96
C THR A 9 9.33 7.67 -18.14
N PRO A 10 8.44 6.67 -18.17
CA PRO A 10 7.42 6.61 -19.21
C PRO A 10 6.60 7.89 -19.10
N LYS A 11 6.43 8.62 -20.19
CA LYS A 11 5.39 9.64 -20.29
C LYS A 11 4.07 8.94 -19.95
N PRO A 12 3.24 9.47 -19.04
CA PRO A 12 1.94 8.88 -18.78
C PRO A 12 1.20 8.83 -20.11
N SER A 13 0.82 7.64 -20.56
CA SER A 13 -0.07 7.50 -21.71
C SER A 13 -1.39 8.20 -21.39
N SER A 14 -2.12 8.67 -22.40
CA SER A 14 -3.46 9.27 -22.22
C SER A 14 -4.39 8.36 -21.41
N ALA A 15 -4.25 7.04 -21.56
CA ALA A 15 -4.93 6.03 -20.76
C ALA A 15 -4.56 6.09 -19.27
N ALA A 16 -3.28 6.31 -18.93
CA ALA A 16 -2.86 6.47 -17.54
C ALA A 16 -3.40 7.77 -16.92
N SER A 17 -3.49 8.86 -17.69
CA SER A 17 -4.07 10.13 -17.21
C SER A 17 -5.56 10.03 -16.95
N ASP A 18 -6.26 9.12 -17.61
CA ASP A 18 -7.69 8.88 -17.42
C ASP A 18 -7.98 7.97 -16.19
N VAL A 19 -7.08 7.01 -15.91
CA VAL A 19 -7.22 6.07 -14.78
C VAL A 19 -7.17 6.78 -13.43
N TYR A 20 -6.33 7.80 -13.23
CA TYR A 20 -6.19 8.44 -11.92
C TYR A 20 -7.44 9.25 -11.49
N LYS A 21 -8.26 9.69 -12.43
CA LYS A 21 -9.53 10.39 -12.17
C LYS A 21 -10.72 9.46 -12.04
N ARG A 22 -10.57 8.17 -12.31
CA ARG A 22 -11.67 7.22 -12.25
C ARG A 22 -12.21 7.11 -10.84
N GLN A 23 -13.51 7.39 -10.73
CA GLN A 23 -14.24 7.34 -9.48
C GLN A 23 -14.46 5.89 -9.07
N CYS A 24 -14.23 5.59 -7.82
CA CYS A 24 -14.52 4.30 -7.21
C CYS A 24 -14.99 4.49 -5.76
N MET A 25 -15.46 3.44 -5.16
CA MET A 25 -15.91 3.47 -3.78
C MET A 25 -14.71 3.42 -2.82
N GLY A 26 -14.62 4.41 -1.93
CA GLY A 26 -13.81 4.35 -0.74
C GLY A 26 -14.51 3.52 0.33
N ARG A 27 -13.83 2.49 0.84
CA ARG A 27 -14.37 1.58 1.84
C ARG A 27 -13.59 1.71 3.14
N SER A 28 -14.30 1.80 4.26
CA SER A 28 -13.74 1.65 5.60
C SER A 28 -14.47 0.50 6.32
N HIS A 29 -13.75 -0.30 7.06
CA HIS A 29 -14.28 -1.51 7.71
C HIS A 29 -14.99 -2.50 6.74
N GLY A 30 -14.62 -2.47 5.44
CA GLY A 30 -15.27 -3.25 4.40
C GLY A 30 -16.58 -2.66 3.87
N ILE A 31 -17.07 -1.56 4.43
CA ILE A 31 -18.36 -0.92 4.12
C ILE A 31 -18.12 0.31 3.23
N HIS A 32 -19.09 0.63 2.37
CA HIS A 32 -19.09 1.84 1.55
C HIS A 32 -19.08 3.09 2.42
N ALA A 33 -18.05 3.94 2.26
CA ALA A 33 -17.92 5.20 2.98
C ALA A 33 -18.20 6.38 2.03
N GLU A 34 -17.20 6.84 1.32
CA GLU A 34 -17.32 8.00 0.42
C GLU A 34 -16.65 7.71 -0.94
N PRO A 35 -17.09 8.40 -2.01
CA PRO A 35 -16.42 8.34 -3.31
C PRO A 35 -14.95 8.81 -3.22
N ILE A 36 -14.07 8.05 -3.86
CA ILE A 36 -12.65 8.36 -4.02
C ILE A 36 -12.26 8.16 -5.49
N THR A 37 -11.04 8.47 -5.88
CA THR A 37 -10.52 8.03 -7.18
C THR A 37 -9.60 6.83 -7.02
N PHE A 38 -9.61 5.94 -8.00
CA PHE A 38 -8.68 4.81 -8.05
C PHE A 38 -7.23 5.28 -8.02
N GLY A 39 -6.92 6.39 -8.70
CA GLY A 39 -5.59 6.99 -8.64
C GLY A 39 -5.17 7.43 -7.24
N LEU A 40 -6.07 7.95 -6.39
CA LEU A 40 -5.72 8.27 -5.00
C LEU A 40 -5.37 7.03 -4.19
N LYS A 41 -6.03 5.89 -4.43
CA LYS A 41 -5.63 4.61 -3.84
C LYS A 41 -4.19 4.26 -4.23
N LEU A 42 -3.86 4.31 -5.53
CA LEU A 42 -2.51 4.05 -6.03
C LEU A 42 -1.48 5.07 -5.52
N ALA A 43 -1.85 6.35 -5.43
CA ALA A 43 -0.97 7.40 -4.89
C ALA A 43 -0.60 7.16 -3.42
N SER A 44 -1.48 6.56 -2.62
CA SER A 44 -1.16 6.20 -1.24
C SER A 44 -0.08 5.11 -1.18
N PHE A 45 -0.14 4.10 -2.05
CA PHE A 45 0.90 3.08 -2.17
C PHE A 45 2.21 3.65 -2.70
N TYR A 46 2.15 4.50 -3.74
CA TYR A 46 3.33 5.18 -4.26
C TYR A 46 4.07 5.97 -3.17
N ALA A 47 3.34 6.75 -2.36
CA ALA A 47 3.93 7.51 -1.27
C ALA A 47 4.57 6.61 -0.20
N GLU A 48 4.00 5.43 0.06
CA GLU A 48 4.55 4.42 0.96
C GLU A 48 5.83 3.81 0.41
N PHE A 49 5.86 3.39 -0.86
CA PHE A 49 7.05 2.85 -1.49
C PHE A 49 8.16 3.89 -1.66
N LYS A 50 7.82 5.17 -1.86
CA LYS A 50 8.80 6.28 -1.84
C LYS A 50 9.49 6.38 -0.46
N ARG A 51 8.76 6.24 0.65
CA ARG A 51 9.33 6.17 2.00
C ARG A 51 10.16 4.91 2.20
N ASN A 52 9.71 3.76 1.70
CA ASN A 52 10.44 2.50 1.78
C ASN A 52 11.76 2.55 1.03
N ARG A 53 11.78 3.18 -0.14
CA ARG A 53 13.04 3.41 -0.88
C ARG A 53 14.04 4.21 -0.05
N LYS A 54 13.58 5.26 0.65
CA LYS A 54 14.46 6.02 1.55
C LYS A 54 14.99 5.13 2.68
N ARG A 55 14.12 4.41 3.37
CA ARG A 55 14.52 3.49 4.45
C ARG A 55 15.53 2.45 3.99
N LEU A 56 15.34 1.89 2.79
CA LEU A 56 16.27 0.91 2.23
C LEU A 56 17.64 1.52 1.95
N ILE A 57 17.69 2.75 1.43
CA ILE A 57 18.96 3.47 1.21
C ILE A 57 19.67 3.70 2.55
N ASP A 58 18.94 4.16 3.57
CA ASP A 58 19.47 4.38 4.90
C ASP A 58 19.98 3.05 5.52
N ALA A 59 19.26 1.95 5.32
CA ALA A 59 19.65 0.62 5.81
C ALA A 59 20.89 0.05 5.08
N ILE A 60 21.00 0.28 3.77
CA ILE A 60 22.18 -0.10 2.99
C ILE A 60 23.40 0.68 3.48
N ASP A 61 23.26 1.98 3.74
CA ASP A 61 24.35 2.79 4.28
C ASP A 61 24.80 2.29 5.66
N GLU A 62 23.85 1.86 6.49
CA GLU A 62 24.10 1.34 7.83
C GLU A 62 24.85 0.00 7.83
N VAL A 63 24.52 -0.92 6.92
CA VAL A 63 25.23 -2.22 6.83
C VAL A 63 26.50 -2.17 5.96
N SER A 64 26.75 -1.03 5.30
CA SER A 64 27.94 -0.87 4.44
C SER A 64 29.20 -0.57 5.22
N THR A 65 29.51 -1.42 6.20
CA THR A 65 30.67 -1.34 7.06
C THR A 65 31.56 -2.59 6.94
N CYS A 66 32.80 -2.46 7.28
CA CYS A 66 33.73 -3.60 7.41
C CYS A 66 34.62 -3.43 8.63
N ALA A 67 35.09 -4.55 9.20
CA ALA A 67 36.03 -4.57 10.28
C ALA A 67 37.14 -5.60 9.99
N ILE A 68 38.41 -5.20 10.14
CA ILE A 68 39.59 -6.05 10.03
C ILE A 68 40.52 -5.69 11.21
N SER A 69 39.96 -5.82 12.42
CA SER A 69 40.60 -5.34 13.67
C SER A 69 41.15 -6.45 14.55
N GLY A 70 41.14 -7.70 14.07
CA GLY A 70 41.66 -8.86 14.80
C GLY A 70 40.61 -9.56 15.67
N ALA A 71 41.06 -10.47 16.51
CA ALA A 71 40.23 -11.41 17.26
C ALA A 71 39.26 -10.72 18.25
N VAL A 72 39.58 -9.55 18.73
CA VAL A 72 38.80 -8.81 19.74
C VAL A 72 38.73 -7.29 19.43
N GLY A 73 39.07 -6.90 18.22
CA GLY A 73 38.92 -5.49 17.79
C GLY A 73 40.09 -4.56 18.17
N THR A 74 41.24 -5.08 18.65
CA THR A 74 42.36 -4.28 19.21
C THR A 74 43.47 -3.96 18.21
N PHE A 75 43.43 -4.47 17.00
CA PHE A 75 44.48 -4.37 15.97
C PHE A 75 45.86 -4.90 16.42
N ALA A 76 45.91 -5.82 17.41
CA ALA A 76 47.13 -6.29 17.99
C ALA A 76 48.18 -6.83 16.97
N ASN A 77 47.68 -7.49 15.90
CA ASN A 77 48.55 -8.11 14.90
C ASN A 77 48.27 -7.60 13.47
N ILE A 78 47.50 -6.54 13.30
CA ILE A 78 47.10 -5.97 11.99
C ILE A 78 47.24 -4.45 12.05
N ASN A 79 47.88 -3.87 11.04
CA ASN A 79 47.95 -2.42 10.95
C ASN A 79 46.58 -1.83 10.58
N PRO A 80 46.06 -0.81 11.29
CA PRO A 80 44.79 -0.15 10.97
C PRO A 80 44.65 0.37 9.51
N ASN A 81 45.79 0.64 8.84
CA ASN A 81 45.80 1.05 7.44
C ASN A 81 45.31 -0.06 6.49
N VAL A 82 45.42 -1.34 6.90
CA VAL A 82 44.89 -2.46 6.11
C VAL A 82 43.35 -2.36 6.03
N GLU A 83 42.68 -2.15 7.16
CA GLU A 83 41.23 -1.97 7.22
C GLU A 83 40.78 -0.77 6.37
N LYS A 84 41.45 0.39 6.54
CA LYS A 84 41.16 1.59 5.74
C LYS A 84 41.29 1.33 4.23
N HIS A 85 42.34 0.61 3.84
CA HIS A 85 42.57 0.26 2.44
C HIS A 85 41.47 -0.65 1.88
N VAL A 86 41.10 -1.69 2.61
CA VAL A 86 40.07 -2.64 2.22
C VAL A 86 38.71 -1.96 2.18
N ALA A 87 38.36 -1.18 3.19
CA ALA A 87 37.11 -0.41 3.22
C ALA A 87 36.99 0.49 1.97
N LYS A 88 38.02 1.26 1.65
CA LYS A 88 38.08 2.11 0.46
C LYS A 88 37.91 1.31 -0.84
N LYS A 89 38.61 0.16 -0.95
CA LYS A 89 38.54 -0.70 -2.17
C LYS A 89 37.16 -1.29 -2.40
N LEU A 90 36.47 -1.66 -1.32
CA LEU A 90 35.12 -2.25 -1.37
C LEU A 90 34.00 -1.20 -1.39
N GLY A 91 34.31 0.09 -1.19
CA GLY A 91 33.31 1.14 -1.07
C GLY A 91 32.53 1.05 0.23
N LEU A 92 33.16 0.50 1.28
CA LEU A 92 32.59 0.36 2.62
C LEU A 92 33.17 1.41 3.58
N LYS A 93 32.56 1.56 4.74
CA LYS A 93 33.08 2.35 5.87
C LYS A 93 33.84 1.41 6.81
N ALA A 94 34.94 1.86 7.39
CA ALA A 94 35.52 1.14 8.50
C ALA A 94 34.63 1.27 9.73
N GLU A 95 34.38 0.18 10.44
CA GLU A 95 33.61 0.19 11.68
C GLU A 95 34.42 0.95 12.76
N PRO A 96 33.85 2.01 13.36
CA PRO A 96 34.60 2.82 14.34
C PRO A 96 35.13 2.01 15.54
N ILE A 97 34.32 1.05 15.99
CA ILE A 97 34.65 0.12 17.03
C ILE A 97 33.96 -1.22 16.79
N SER A 98 34.71 -2.27 16.74
CA SER A 98 34.16 -3.62 16.62
C SER A 98 34.81 -4.55 17.64
N THR A 99 34.15 -5.65 17.91
CA THR A 99 34.75 -6.83 18.56
C THR A 99 35.38 -7.71 17.48
N GLN A 100 35.24 -9.01 17.53
CA GLN A 100 35.62 -9.87 16.41
C GLN A 100 34.69 -9.71 15.20
N VAL A 101 33.48 -9.21 15.42
CA VAL A 101 32.43 -9.01 14.38
C VAL A 101 31.86 -7.59 14.45
N ILE A 102 31.36 -7.14 13.33
CA ILE A 102 30.56 -5.90 13.24
C ILE A 102 29.33 -6.04 14.13
N PRO A 103 28.93 -5.01 14.90
CA PRO A 103 27.69 -5.03 15.69
C PRO A 103 26.46 -5.42 14.89
N ARG A 104 25.64 -6.32 15.44
CA ARG A 104 24.50 -6.92 14.72
C ARG A 104 23.24 -6.06 14.71
N ASP A 105 23.18 -4.99 15.48
CA ASP A 105 22.12 -3.97 15.39
C ASP A 105 21.99 -3.37 13.98
N ARG A 106 23.11 -3.17 13.27
CA ARG A 106 23.15 -2.75 11.88
C ARG A 106 22.40 -3.71 10.97
N HIS A 107 22.66 -5.01 11.12
CA HIS A 107 21.98 -6.07 10.36
C HIS A 107 20.50 -6.19 10.76
N ALA A 108 20.20 -6.10 12.05
CA ALA A 108 18.81 -6.11 12.54
C ALA A 108 18.00 -4.95 11.98
N PHE A 109 18.59 -3.75 11.87
CA PHE A 109 17.96 -2.61 11.20
C PHE A 109 17.66 -2.90 9.73
N TYR A 110 18.63 -3.47 8.99
CA TYR A 110 18.44 -3.85 7.59
C TYR A 110 17.27 -4.83 7.41
N PHE A 111 17.24 -5.94 8.17
CA PHE A 111 16.15 -6.92 8.11
C PHE A 111 14.81 -6.32 8.53
N SER A 112 14.79 -5.42 9.50
CA SER A 112 13.57 -4.70 9.91
C SER A 112 13.02 -3.86 8.77
N VAL A 113 13.88 -3.21 7.98
CA VAL A 113 13.46 -2.46 6.80
C VAL A 113 12.93 -3.39 5.70
N LEU A 114 13.54 -4.55 5.46
CA LEU A 114 13.00 -5.56 4.54
C LEU A 114 11.61 -6.03 5.00
N GLY A 115 11.42 -6.23 6.29
CA GLY A 115 10.12 -6.58 6.88
C GLY A 115 9.05 -5.51 6.65
N ILE A 116 9.40 -4.22 6.76
CA ILE A 116 8.50 -3.09 6.44
C ILE A 116 8.13 -3.09 4.95
N ILE A 117 9.11 -3.28 4.06
CA ILE A 117 8.87 -3.35 2.62
C ILE A 117 7.94 -4.53 2.29
N ALA A 118 8.16 -5.69 2.88
CA ALA A 118 7.30 -6.86 2.72
C ALA A 118 5.86 -6.59 3.20
N GLY A 119 5.68 -5.86 4.31
CA GLY A 119 4.37 -5.40 4.76
C GLY A 119 3.66 -4.52 3.73
N SER A 120 4.40 -3.64 3.06
CA SER A 120 3.86 -2.79 1.99
C SER A 120 3.49 -3.60 0.74
N VAL A 121 4.28 -4.60 0.37
CA VAL A 121 3.96 -5.54 -0.72
C VAL A 121 2.65 -6.28 -0.42
N GLU A 122 2.51 -6.83 0.81
CA GLU A 122 1.28 -7.51 1.21
C GLU A 122 0.08 -6.57 1.22
N ARG A 123 0.23 -5.34 1.66
CA ARG A 123 -0.85 -4.35 1.66
C ARG A 123 -1.40 -4.11 0.26
N VAL A 124 -0.54 -3.92 -0.75
CA VAL A 124 -0.98 -3.76 -2.15
C VAL A 124 -1.63 -5.04 -2.68
N ALA A 125 -0.99 -6.19 -2.45
CA ALA A 125 -1.52 -7.49 -2.87
C ALA A 125 -2.90 -7.76 -2.26
N THR A 126 -3.10 -7.42 -1.00
CA THR A 126 -4.39 -7.55 -0.31
C THR A 126 -5.47 -6.65 -0.92
N GLU A 127 -5.15 -5.39 -1.23
CA GLU A 127 -6.10 -4.49 -1.91
C GLU A 127 -6.49 -5.03 -3.28
N ILE A 128 -5.53 -5.53 -4.08
CA ILE A 128 -5.81 -6.15 -5.38
C ILE A 128 -6.77 -7.33 -5.22
N ARG A 129 -6.52 -8.22 -4.26
CA ARG A 129 -7.39 -9.38 -3.95
C ARG A 129 -8.79 -8.94 -3.54
N HIS A 130 -8.92 -7.89 -2.71
CA HIS A 130 -10.21 -7.33 -2.33
C HIS A 130 -10.98 -6.76 -3.51
N LEU A 131 -10.31 -6.05 -4.42
CA LEU A 131 -10.94 -5.46 -5.59
C LEU A 131 -11.29 -6.49 -6.68
N GLN A 132 -10.64 -7.66 -6.69
CA GLN A 132 -10.93 -8.76 -7.62
C GLN A 132 -12.03 -9.71 -7.13
N ARG A 133 -12.50 -9.61 -5.89
CA ARG A 133 -13.61 -10.45 -5.39
C ARG A 133 -14.83 -10.35 -6.30
N THR A 134 -15.56 -11.44 -6.44
CA THR A 134 -16.74 -11.55 -7.31
C THR A 134 -17.74 -10.41 -7.09
N GLU A 135 -18.01 -10.05 -5.83
CA GLU A 135 -18.96 -9.02 -5.43
C GLU A 135 -18.47 -7.61 -5.73
N VAL A 136 -17.17 -7.40 -5.82
CA VAL A 136 -16.52 -6.09 -6.05
C VAL A 136 -16.15 -5.93 -7.52
N TYR A 137 -15.29 -6.79 -8.01
CA TYR A 137 -14.83 -6.95 -9.39
C TYR A 137 -14.44 -5.63 -10.10
N GLU A 138 -13.74 -4.75 -9.36
CA GLU A 138 -13.30 -3.44 -9.87
C GLU A 138 -11.98 -3.52 -10.64
N LEU A 139 -11.19 -4.57 -10.38
CA LEU A 139 -9.98 -4.90 -11.13
C LEU A 139 -9.76 -6.42 -11.17
N GLN A 140 -8.82 -6.86 -12.02
CA GLN A 140 -8.38 -8.24 -12.15
C GLN A 140 -6.89 -8.27 -12.46
N GLU A 141 -6.16 -9.24 -11.92
CA GLU A 141 -4.82 -9.59 -12.41
C GLU A 141 -4.87 -9.97 -13.88
N PHE A 142 -3.80 -9.64 -14.60
CA PHE A 142 -3.67 -10.10 -15.98
C PHE A 142 -3.65 -11.63 -16.03
N PHE A 143 -4.46 -12.15 -16.93
CA PHE A 143 -4.61 -13.58 -17.13
C PHE A 143 -4.19 -13.93 -18.56
N SER A 144 -3.07 -14.66 -18.71
CA SER A 144 -2.58 -15.03 -20.03
C SER A 144 -3.50 -16.09 -20.68
N LYS A 145 -3.55 -16.11 -22.01
CA LYS A 145 -4.38 -17.07 -22.77
C LYS A 145 -4.07 -18.56 -22.47
N LYS A 146 -2.84 -18.84 -21.99
CA LYS A 146 -2.39 -20.20 -21.65
C LYS A 146 -2.51 -20.51 -20.15
N GLN A 147 -2.88 -19.55 -19.30
CA GLN A 147 -2.97 -19.73 -17.87
C GLN A 147 -4.29 -20.39 -17.49
N LYS A 148 -4.22 -21.45 -16.66
CA LYS A 148 -5.40 -22.06 -16.06
C LYS A 148 -5.70 -21.35 -14.73
N GLY A 149 -6.92 -20.82 -14.59
CA GLY A 149 -7.35 -20.12 -13.37
C GLY A 149 -7.75 -21.06 -12.25
N SER A 150 -8.32 -22.19 -12.61
CA SER A 150 -8.76 -23.23 -11.70
C SER A 150 -8.67 -24.59 -12.39
N SER A 151 -8.35 -25.63 -11.65
CA SER A 151 -8.36 -27.01 -12.17
C SER A 151 -9.77 -27.54 -12.39
N ALA A 152 -10.77 -27.05 -11.64
CA ALA A 152 -12.14 -27.57 -11.66
C ALA A 152 -13.14 -26.63 -12.39
N MET A 153 -12.90 -25.31 -12.37
CA MET A 153 -13.85 -24.31 -12.89
C MET A 153 -13.16 -23.40 -13.92
N PRO A 154 -13.35 -23.62 -15.23
CA PRO A 154 -12.62 -22.88 -16.29
C PRO A 154 -12.83 -21.36 -16.28
N HIS A 155 -13.97 -20.87 -15.76
CA HIS A 155 -14.30 -19.44 -15.67
C HIS A 155 -13.66 -18.75 -14.46
N LYS A 156 -13.15 -19.52 -13.47
CA LYS A 156 -12.63 -18.99 -12.21
C LYS A 156 -11.19 -18.48 -12.38
N LYS A 157 -11.00 -17.18 -12.30
CA LYS A 157 -9.71 -16.51 -12.40
C LYS A 157 -9.24 -16.07 -11.02
N ASN A 158 -8.49 -16.92 -10.34
CA ASN A 158 -7.98 -16.64 -9.00
C ASN A 158 -6.84 -15.61 -9.06
N PRO A 159 -6.72 -14.70 -8.05
CA PRO A 159 -5.61 -13.75 -7.94
C PRO A 159 -4.35 -14.42 -7.38
N ILE A 160 -3.84 -15.46 -8.09
CA ILE A 160 -2.78 -16.34 -7.59
C ILE A 160 -1.44 -15.63 -7.40
N LEU A 161 -1.17 -14.58 -8.18
CA LEU A 161 0.07 -13.82 -8.04
C LEU A 161 0.03 -12.95 -6.77
N SER A 162 -1.07 -12.28 -6.49
CA SER A 162 -1.26 -11.51 -5.24
C SER A 162 -1.34 -12.43 -4.02
N GLU A 163 -1.94 -13.61 -4.13
CA GLU A 163 -1.94 -14.63 -3.07
C GLU A 163 -0.50 -15.07 -2.75
N ASN A 164 0.28 -15.35 -3.77
CA ASN A 164 1.69 -15.69 -3.61
C ASN A 164 2.47 -14.55 -2.93
N LEU A 165 2.26 -13.28 -3.32
CA LEU A 165 2.91 -12.13 -2.69
C LEU A 165 2.58 -12.01 -1.20
N THR A 166 1.35 -12.30 -0.79
CA THR A 166 0.99 -12.29 0.64
C THR A 166 1.71 -13.38 1.42
N GLY A 167 1.92 -14.55 0.80
CA GLY A 167 2.72 -15.64 1.39
C GLY A 167 4.20 -15.28 1.51
N LEU A 168 4.82 -14.81 0.43
CA LEU A 168 6.23 -14.39 0.40
C LEU A 168 6.52 -13.27 1.40
N SER A 169 5.60 -12.33 1.56
CA SER A 169 5.73 -11.24 2.53
C SER A 169 5.83 -11.74 3.97
N ARG A 170 5.14 -12.84 4.31
CA ARG A 170 5.25 -13.48 5.63
C ARG A 170 6.63 -14.09 5.84
N MET A 171 7.17 -14.72 4.79
CA MET A 171 8.53 -15.30 4.85
C MET A 171 9.59 -14.22 5.10
N VAL A 172 9.54 -13.10 4.38
CA VAL A 172 10.47 -11.99 4.62
C VAL A 172 10.31 -11.43 6.04
N ARG A 173 9.09 -11.23 6.53
CA ARG A 173 8.89 -10.73 7.90
C ARG A 173 9.36 -11.67 8.99
N SER A 174 9.31 -12.98 8.76
CA SER A 174 9.80 -13.96 9.73
C SER A 174 11.29 -13.86 9.99
N THR A 175 12.08 -13.24 9.11
CA THR A 175 13.52 -13.05 9.27
C THR A 175 13.89 -11.92 10.24
N VAL A 176 12.93 -11.06 10.60
CA VAL A 176 13.17 -9.89 11.46
C VAL A 176 13.50 -10.32 12.89
N ILE A 177 12.74 -11.26 13.46
CA ILE A 177 12.93 -11.69 14.85
C ILE A 177 14.31 -12.31 15.06
N PRO A 178 14.75 -13.33 14.30
CA PRO A 178 16.07 -13.89 14.49
C PRO A 178 17.20 -12.88 14.21
N ALA A 179 16.99 -11.89 13.34
CA ALA A 179 17.96 -10.83 13.15
C ALA A 179 18.08 -9.91 14.37
N LEU A 180 16.97 -9.61 15.06
CA LEU A 180 16.99 -8.86 16.32
C LEU A 180 17.64 -9.66 17.45
N GLU A 181 17.39 -10.97 17.54
CA GLU A 181 18.00 -11.85 18.53
C GLU A 181 19.52 -11.96 18.36
N ASN A 182 20.03 -11.80 17.14
CA ASN A 182 21.46 -11.81 16.86
C ASN A 182 22.24 -10.59 17.44
N ILE A 183 21.55 -9.55 17.92
CA ILE A 183 22.21 -8.40 18.56
C ILE A 183 22.94 -8.84 19.84
N ALA A 184 22.33 -9.76 20.61
CA ALA A 184 22.85 -10.23 21.88
C ALA A 184 23.82 -11.40 21.67
N LEU A 185 25.09 -11.09 21.42
CA LEU A 185 26.18 -12.07 21.36
C LEU A 185 26.93 -12.14 22.70
N TRP A 186 27.53 -13.28 22.97
CA TRP A 186 28.40 -13.43 24.16
C TRP A 186 29.78 -12.82 23.91
N HIS A 187 30.18 -11.97 24.85
CA HIS A 187 31.53 -11.34 24.86
C HIS A 187 31.84 -10.65 23.51
N GLU A 188 33.03 -10.84 23.00
CA GLU A 188 33.51 -10.28 21.74
C GLU A 188 33.02 -11.04 20.51
N ARG A 189 32.50 -12.26 20.70
CA ARG A 189 31.78 -13.08 19.72
C ARG A 189 31.38 -14.44 20.27
N ASP A 190 30.19 -14.92 19.88
CA ASP A 190 29.87 -16.33 19.72
C ASP A 190 29.45 -16.63 18.28
N ILE A 191 29.16 -17.89 17.92
CA ILE A 191 28.87 -18.29 16.54
C ILE A 191 27.36 -18.38 16.27
N SER A 192 26.49 -18.10 17.24
CA SER A 192 25.02 -18.27 17.11
C SER A 192 24.44 -17.49 15.96
N HIS A 193 24.87 -16.22 15.78
CA HIS A 193 24.42 -15.37 14.68
C HIS A 193 24.72 -15.97 13.30
N SER A 194 25.84 -16.67 13.14
CA SER A 194 26.27 -17.19 11.85
C SER A 194 25.30 -18.24 11.27
N SER A 195 24.77 -19.13 12.12
CA SER A 195 23.80 -20.13 11.73
C SER A 195 22.51 -19.49 11.22
N VAL A 196 22.09 -18.41 11.85
CA VAL A 196 20.89 -17.63 11.50
C VAL A 196 21.09 -16.85 10.20
N GLU A 197 22.16 -16.05 10.13
CA GLU A 197 22.40 -15.13 9.01
C GLU A 197 22.63 -15.85 7.67
N ARG A 198 23.22 -17.06 7.70
CA ARG A 198 23.39 -17.91 6.50
C ARG A 198 22.08 -18.28 5.84
N ASN A 199 21.00 -18.39 6.61
CA ASN A 199 19.67 -18.69 6.11
C ASN A 199 18.89 -17.41 5.81
N ILE A 200 18.70 -16.54 6.80
CA ILE A 200 17.83 -15.37 6.63
C ILE A 200 18.40 -14.35 5.64
N GLY A 201 19.73 -14.23 5.52
CA GLY A 201 20.38 -13.31 4.61
C GLY A 201 19.98 -13.53 3.15
N PRO A 202 20.35 -14.65 2.53
CA PRO A 202 19.99 -14.94 1.15
C PRO A 202 18.48 -15.03 0.96
N ASP A 203 17.76 -15.73 1.86
CA ASP A 203 16.33 -15.98 1.71
C ASP A 203 15.49 -14.70 1.73
N ALA A 204 15.78 -13.77 2.64
CA ALA A 204 15.06 -12.49 2.69
C ALA A 204 15.31 -11.65 1.43
N ASN A 205 16.58 -11.56 1.00
CA ASN A 205 16.94 -10.72 -0.15
C ASN A 205 16.39 -11.27 -1.47
N ILE A 206 16.54 -12.55 -1.73
CA ILE A 206 16.02 -13.20 -2.95
C ILE A 206 14.49 -13.13 -2.96
N THR A 207 13.85 -13.38 -1.83
CA THR A 207 12.38 -13.39 -1.73
C THR A 207 11.80 -11.99 -1.94
N ILE A 208 12.38 -10.94 -1.33
CA ILE A 208 11.85 -9.58 -1.48
C ILE A 208 12.11 -9.03 -2.88
N ASP A 209 13.25 -9.30 -3.49
CA ASP A 209 13.55 -8.90 -4.88
C ASP A 209 12.54 -9.53 -5.84
N PHE A 210 12.36 -10.85 -5.75
CA PHE A 210 11.35 -11.57 -6.53
C PHE A 210 9.94 -11.02 -6.32
N ALA A 211 9.56 -10.72 -5.08
CA ALA A 211 8.25 -10.18 -4.75
C ALA A 211 8.03 -8.78 -5.35
N LEU A 212 9.04 -7.91 -5.33
CA LEU A 212 8.98 -6.58 -5.92
C LEU A 212 8.86 -6.63 -7.45
N VAL A 213 9.62 -7.51 -8.12
CA VAL A 213 9.51 -7.74 -9.57
C VAL A 213 8.11 -8.25 -9.93
N ARG A 214 7.58 -9.22 -9.17
CA ARG A 214 6.23 -9.76 -9.38
C ARG A 214 5.16 -8.71 -9.15
N LEU A 215 5.26 -7.91 -8.09
CA LEU A 215 4.32 -6.82 -7.82
C LEU A 215 4.32 -5.79 -8.95
N THR A 216 5.49 -5.42 -9.46
CA THR A 216 5.62 -4.51 -10.61
C THR A 216 4.88 -5.06 -11.81
N ASN A 217 5.11 -6.34 -12.15
CA ASN A 217 4.42 -7.00 -13.27
C ASN A 217 2.89 -7.03 -13.09
N ILE A 218 2.39 -7.23 -11.87
CA ILE A 218 0.95 -7.18 -11.59
C ILE A 218 0.40 -5.77 -11.85
N LEU A 219 1.07 -4.74 -11.32
CA LEU A 219 0.63 -3.35 -11.45
C LEU A 219 0.65 -2.86 -12.90
N ASP A 220 1.65 -3.26 -13.67
CA ASP A 220 1.80 -2.87 -15.08
C ASP A 220 0.73 -3.51 -15.99
N ASN A 221 0.25 -4.71 -15.62
CA ASN A 221 -0.61 -5.51 -16.47
C ASN A 221 -2.03 -5.72 -15.91
N MET A 222 -2.37 -5.19 -14.74
CA MET A 222 -3.71 -5.34 -14.15
C MET A 222 -4.80 -4.73 -15.05
N ILE A 223 -5.93 -5.40 -15.11
CA ILE A 223 -7.10 -4.95 -15.85
C ILE A 223 -8.03 -4.22 -14.89
N VAL A 224 -8.38 -2.97 -15.22
CA VAL A 224 -9.29 -2.14 -14.42
C VAL A 224 -10.65 -2.09 -15.09
N TYR A 225 -11.73 -2.20 -14.31
CA TYR A 225 -13.11 -2.18 -14.78
C TYR A 225 -13.87 -0.91 -14.35
N PRO A 226 -13.72 0.23 -15.06
CA PRO A 226 -14.30 1.50 -14.64
C PRO A 226 -15.82 1.51 -14.56
N LYS A 227 -16.49 0.76 -15.45
CA LYS A 227 -17.95 0.62 -15.42
C LYS A 227 -18.38 -0.04 -14.12
N LYS A 228 -17.67 -1.10 -13.70
CA LYS A 228 -17.97 -1.79 -12.44
C LYS A 228 -17.72 -0.91 -11.21
N MET A 229 -16.69 -0.06 -11.25
CA MET A 229 -16.46 0.94 -10.21
C MET A 229 -17.66 1.90 -10.06
N LEU A 230 -18.23 2.37 -11.17
CA LEU A 230 -19.43 3.23 -11.14
C LEU A 230 -20.69 2.48 -10.68
N GLU A 231 -20.87 1.24 -11.10
CA GLU A 231 -21.96 0.39 -10.61
C GLU A 231 -21.88 0.23 -9.09
N ASN A 232 -20.69 -0.07 -8.58
CA ASN A 232 -20.45 -0.23 -7.13
C ASN A 232 -20.71 1.07 -6.35
N LEU A 233 -20.40 2.24 -6.90
CA LEU A 233 -20.76 3.53 -6.30
C LEU A 233 -22.27 3.68 -6.11
N ASN A 234 -23.09 3.09 -6.99
CA ASN A 234 -24.54 3.21 -7.00
C ASN A 234 -25.27 2.06 -6.26
N ILE A 235 -24.56 1.04 -5.77
CA ILE A 235 -25.18 -0.12 -5.07
C ILE A 235 -26.08 0.32 -3.92
N THR A 236 -25.66 1.35 -3.17
CA THR A 236 -26.42 1.86 -2.02
C THR A 236 -27.49 2.89 -2.40
N LYS A 237 -27.77 3.05 -3.70
CA LYS A 237 -28.85 3.92 -4.22
C LYS A 237 -28.85 5.32 -3.59
N GLY A 238 -27.67 5.94 -3.53
CA GLY A 238 -27.46 7.31 -3.05
C GLY A 238 -27.32 7.46 -1.54
N LEU A 239 -27.37 6.41 -0.73
CA LEU A 239 -27.18 6.49 0.73
C LEU A 239 -25.79 7.03 1.12
N ILE A 240 -24.81 6.93 0.27
CA ILE A 240 -23.47 7.54 0.47
C ILE A 240 -23.52 9.07 0.59
N PHE A 241 -24.58 9.73 0.13
CA PHE A 241 -24.78 11.18 0.26
C PHE A 241 -25.56 11.58 1.52
N SER A 242 -25.92 10.64 2.38
CA SER A 242 -26.70 10.89 3.61
C SER A 242 -26.03 11.89 4.54
N GLN A 243 -24.71 11.83 4.71
CA GLN A 243 -23.95 12.79 5.51
C GLN A 243 -24.03 14.20 4.93
N GLU A 244 -23.91 14.36 3.62
CA GLU A 244 -23.97 15.66 2.96
C GLU A 244 -25.36 16.26 3.07
N LEU A 245 -26.40 15.45 2.89
CA LEU A 245 -27.78 15.85 3.10
C LEU A 245 -28.00 16.33 4.55
N MET A 246 -27.51 15.58 5.53
CA MET A 246 -27.60 15.95 6.94
C MET A 246 -26.94 17.30 7.23
N LEU A 247 -25.72 17.51 6.71
CA LEU A 247 -25.00 18.77 6.87
C LEU A 247 -25.71 19.94 6.23
N GLU A 248 -26.33 19.73 5.07
CA GLU A 248 -27.06 20.78 4.38
C GLU A 248 -28.36 21.14 5.11
N LEU A 249 -29.06 20.18 5.66
CA LEU A 249 -30.23 20.41 6.52
C LEU A 249 -29.86 21.23 7.78
N THR A 250 -28.72 20.94 8.37
CA THR A 250 -28.21 21.72 9.52
C THR A 250 -27.99 23.18 9.15
N LYS A 251 -27.52 23.49 7.95
CA LYS A 251 -27.35 24.87 7.46
C LYS A 251 -28.67 25.62 7.25
N THR A 252 -29.79 24.92 7.15
CA THR A 252 -31.11 25.56 7.05
C THR A 252 -31.70 25.96 8.41
N GLY A 253 -30.91 25.85 9.50
CA GLY A 253 -31.33 26.20 10.86
C GLY A 253 -31.86 25.03 11.70
N LEU A 254 -31.83 23.80 11.16
CA LEU A 254 -32.17 22.62 11.96
C LEU A 254 -31.01 22.24 12.89
N THR A 255 -31.33 21.72 14.08
CA THR A 255 -30.30 21.15 14.96
C THR A 255 -29.68 19.91 14.30
N ARG A 256 -28.46 19.57 14.69
CA ARG A 256 -27.76 18.38 14.18
C ARG A 256 -28.55 17.10 14.49
N GLU A 257 -29.10 16.98 15.71
CA GLU A 257 -29.90 15.82 16.12
C GLU A 257 -31.17 15.68 15.26
N LYS A 258 -31.87 16.79 15.00
CA LYS A 258 -33.07 16.77 14.15
C LYS A 258 -32.73 16.40 12.71
N SER A 259 -31.67 16.98 12.14
CA SER A 259 -31.17 16.65 10.81
C SER A 259 -30.77 15.17 10.71
N TYR A 260 -30.08 14.64 11.74
CA TYR A 260 -29.71 13.24 11.80
C TYR A 260 -30.93 12.31 11.82
N ARG A 261 -31.90 12.58 12.68
CA ARG A 261 -33.14 11.76 12.78
C ARG A 261 -33.92 11.74 11.47
N ILE A 262 -34.03 12.87 10.78
CA ILE A 262 -34.70 12.96 9.48
C ILE A 262 -33.97 12.09 8.44
N VAL A 263 -32.65 12.27 8.29
CA VAL A 263 -31.86 11.51 7.31
C VAL A 263 -31.83 10.02 7.65
N GLN A 264 -31.79 9.67 8.93
CA GLN A 264 -31.87 8.29 9.38
C GLN A 264 -33.22 7.64 9.04
N SER A 265 -34.35 8.36 9.18
CA SER A 265 -35.66 7.82 8.78
C SER A 265 -35.74 7.53 7.29
N PHE A 266 -35.21 8.44 6.44
CA PHE A 266 -35.11 8.20 5.01
C PHE A 266 -34.19 7.01 4.68
N SER A 267 -33.06 6.90 5.36
CA SER A 267 -32.14 5.78 5.15
C SER A 267 -32.79 4.45 5.51
N LYS A 268 -33.51 4.37 6.63
CA LYS A 268 -34.27 3.17 7.01
C LYS A 268 -35.33 2.81 5.96
N LYS A 269 -36.08 3.79 5.47
CA LYS A 269 -37.06 3.57 4.41
C LYS A 269 -36.40 3.06 3.11
N CYS A 270 -35.29 3.69 2.70
CA CYS A 270 -34.55 3.25 1.51
C CYS A 270 -34.05 1.80 1.63
N PHE A 271 -33.56 1.39 2.78
CA PHE A 271 -33.16 0.01 3.01
C PHE A 271 -34.33 -0.97 2.98
N ALA A 272 -35.42 -0.65 3.68
CA ALA A 272 -36.58 -1.54 3.80
C ALA A 272 -37.29 -1.74 2.45
N GLU A 273 -37.43 -0.68 1.66
CA GLU A 273 -38.19 -0.66 0.42
C GLU A 273 -37.31 -0.69 -0.85
N ASN A 274 -35.99 -0.78 -0.67
CA ASN A 274 -34.99 -0.79 -1.76
C ASN A 274 -35.10 0.44 -2.70
N LEU A 275 -35.35 1.63 -2.13
CA LEU A 275 -35.57 2.89 -2.84
C LEU A 275 -34.25 3.69 -3.00
N ASN A 276 -34.28 4.64 -3.96
CA ASN A 276 -33.20 5.62 -4.11
C ASN A 276 -33.40 6.79 -3.13
N LEU A 277 -32.33 7.17 -2.41
CA LEU A 277 -32.42 8.24 -1.41
C LEU A 277 -32.77 9.60 -2.03
N PHE A 278 -32.29 9.90 -3.24
CA PHE A 278 -32.66 11.14 -3.94
C PHE A 278 -34.16 11.24 -4.15
N ASP A 279 -34.81 10.18 -4.66
CA ASP A 279 -36.23 10.16 -4.96
C ASP A 279 -37.07 10.28 -3.68
N VAL A 280 -36.71 9.58 -2.62
CA VAL A 280 -37.36 9.67 -1.32
C VAL A 280 -37.31 11.09 -0.75
N VAL A 281 -36.13 11.73 -0.82
CA VAL A 281 -35.93 13.10 -0.34
C VAL A 281 -36.68 14.12 -1.22
N GLN A 282 -36.65 13.93 -2.53
CA GLN A 282 -37.34 14.82 -3.47
C GLN A 282 -38.89 14.79 -3.29
N SER A 283 -39.44 13.66 -2.91
CA SER A 283 -40.88 13.53 -2.67
C SER A 283 -41.35 14.08 -1.31
N ASP A 284 -40.44 14.43 -0.41
CA ASP A 284 -40.78 14.98 0.90
C ASP A 284 -40.97 16.51 0.85
N SER A 285 -42.20 16.96 1.04
CA SER A 285 -42.58 18.38 0.95
C SER A 285 -41.87 19.25 2.01
N TYR A 286 -41.64 18.70 3.21
CA TYR A 286 -40.91 19.41 4.26
C TYR A 286 -39.47 19.68 3.89
N ILE A 287 -38.77 18.69 3.36
CA ILE A 287 -37.38 18.88 2.91
C ILE A 287 -37.30 19.79 1.70
N MET A 288 -38.23 19.65 0.76
CA MET A 288 -38.28 20.52 -0.43
C MET A 288 -38.66 21.97 -0.11
N SER A 289 -39.30 22.24 1.02
CA SER A 289 -39.45 23.61 1.54
C SER A 289 -38.16 24.21 2.09
N LYS A 290 -37.18 23.40 2.47
CA LYS A 290 -35.87 23.82 3.06
C LYS A 290 -34.73 23.85 2.06
N ILE A 291 -34.74 22.93 1.09
CA ILE A 291 -33.65 22.74 0.13
C ILE A 291 -34.23 22.79 -1.29
N SER A 292 -33.71 23.67 -2.12
CA SER A 292 -34.14 23.72 -3.53
C SER A 292 -33.73 22.47 -4.32
N ILE A 293 -34.46 22.10 -5.35
CA ILE A 293 -34.15 20.97 -6.23
C ILE A 293 -32.74 21.10 -6.86
N LYS A 294 -32.31 22.31 -7.20
CA LYS A 294 -30.95 22.60 -7.70
C LYS A 294 -29.90 22.22 -6.67
N LYS A 295 -30.15 22.56 -5.42
CA LYS A 295 -29.24 22.24 -4.31
C LYS A 295 -29.25 20.75 -4.00
N LEU A 296 -30.43 20.11 -4.00
CA LEU A 296 -30.56 18.67 -3.84
C LEU A 296 -29.74 17.91 -4.89
N LYS A 297 -29.88 18.24 -6.18
CA LYS A 297 -29.07 17.66 -7.25
C LYS A 297 -27.56 17.86 -7.04
N SER A 298 -27.14 18.98 -6.45
CA SER A 298 -25.72 19.21 -6.14
C SER A 298 -25.19 18.33 -5.00
N ILE A 299 -26.04 17.99 -4.01
CA ILE A 299 -25.71 17.07 -2.92
C ILE A 299 -25.46 15.66 -3.48
N PHE A 300 -26.30 15.19 -4.38
CA PHE A 300 -26.21 13.87 -4.99
C PHE A 300 -25.23 13.81 -6.18
N SER A 301 -24.18 14.65 -6.14
CA SER A 301 -23.12 14.70 -7.15
C SER A 301 -21.77 14.32 -6.57
N TYR A 302 -21.01 13.52 -7.31
CA TYR A 302 -19.63 13.16 -6.94
C TYR A 302 -18.64 14.33 -7.01
N SER A 303 -19.00 15.46 -7.61
CA SER A 303 -18.10 16.59 -7.90
C SER A 303 -17.41 17.15 -6.65
N LYS A 304 -18.11 17.18 -5.54
CA LYS A 304 -17.56 17.65 -4.25
C LYS A 304 -16.39 16.80 -3.76
N HIS A 305 -16.51 15.47 -3.86
CA HIS A 305 -15.47 14.53 -3.47
C HIS A 305 -14.24 14.61 -4.39
N MET A 306 -14.42 15.08 -5.63
CA MET A 306 -13.33 15.23 -6.61
C MET A 306 -12.62 16.56 -6.54
N LYS A 307 -13.17 17.56 -5.86
CA LYS A 307 -12.68 18.95 -5.86
C LYS A 307 -11.20 19.08 -5.51
N ASN A 308 -10.73 18.34 -4.52
CA ASN A 308 -9.38 18.46 -3.99
C ASN A 308 -8.42 17.34 -4.47
N VAL A 309 -8.84 16.48 -5.39
CA VAL A 309 -8.03 15.35 -5.88
C VAL A 309 -6.70 15.84 -6.46
N ASN A 310 -6.73 16.85 -7.33
CA ASN A 310 -5.52 17.41 -7.93
C ASN A 310 -4.56 18.03 -6.88
N PHE A 311 -5.10 18.66 -5.83
CA PHE A 311 -4.29 19.20 -4.73
C PHE A 311 -3.55 18.08 -4.00
N ILE A 312 -4.23 16.96 -3.71
CA ILE A 312 -3.62 15.80 -3.03
C ILE A 312 -2.54 15.18 -3.92
N PHE A 313 -2.79 15.00 -5.22
CA PHE A 313 -1.79 14.48 -6.15
C PHE A 313 -0.52 15.33 -6.18
N ARG A 314 -0.63 16.65 -6.24
CA ARG A 314 0.54 17.54 -6.24
C ARG A 314 1.41 17.46 -4.99
N ARG A 315 0.85 16.99 -3.86
CA ARG A 315 1.62 16.77 -2.62
C ARG A 315 2.44 15.47 -2.65
N VAL A 316 2.07 14.53 -3.49
CA VAL A 316 2.63 13.17 -3.51
C VAL A 316 3.53 12.96 -4.73
N ILE A 317 3.07 13.39 -5.90
CA ILE A 317 3.74 13.21 -7.18
C ILE A 317 4.32 14.58 -7.59
N ARG A 318 5.58 14.76 -7.24
CA ARG A 318 6.42 15.89 -7.65
C ARG A 318 7.59 15.39 -8.48
#